data_6e679d64ee3d9daf1a37964e2698d16c
#
_entry.id   6e679d64ee3d9daf1a37964e2698d16c
#
_cell.length_a   1.000
_cell.length_b   1.000
_cell.length_c   1.000
_cell.angle_alpha   90.00
_cell.angle_beta   90.00
_cell.angle_gamma   90.00
#
_symmetry.space_group_name_H-M   'P 1'
#
loop_
_entity.id
_entity.type
_entity.pdbx_description
1 polymer ?
#
loop_
_entity_poly.entity_id
_entity_poly.type
_entity_poly.pdbx_seq_one_letter_code
_entity_poly.pdbx_strand_id
1 'polypeptide(L)'
;YNGYIMMKKEGINMNLTPRKKLFVDTAAEMFGDGAVLTKSMTKEAAAKAKVPFPGWFRKACSVSYNAYKLPSESAAPVVAAAPVSAEASVVNLIATNMEKQNLVPAKFEGFVSWGNFSLIEKVVKSGMFYPIFITGLSGNGKTLMVEQVCAKLKKELIRVNITIETDEDDLLGGFRLVSGETKFVPGPVIEAMERGCTLLLDECDLGSNKLLALQPVLEGKGVYLKKINKWVTPKDGFNVMATANTKGKGSDDGRFIGTNILNEAFLERFAITMEQPYASPAVETKIVLGAMKKYGVEDVEFAKNLVTWADVIRKTYYE
;
A
#
# COMPACT_ATOMS: atom_id res chain seq x y z
N TYR A 1 13.51 -5.60 55.85
CA TYR A 1 12.90 -4.50 55.09
C TYR A 1 13.78 -4.26 53.85
N ASN A 2 13.47 -4.93 52.72
CA ASN A 2 14.12 -4.71 51.44
C ASN A 2 13.40 -3.57 50.74
N GLY A 3 13.95 -2.35 50.79
CA GLY A 3 13.44 -1.21 50.03
C GLY A 3 13.73 -1.38 48.56
N TYR A 4 12.73 -1.77 47.78
CA TYR A 4 12.77 -1.68 46.33
C TYR A 4 12.31 -0.29 45.90
N ILE A 5 13.19 0.47 45.28
CA ILE A 5 12.84 1.74 44.64
C ILE A 5 12.44 1.41 43.20
N MET A 6 11.16 1.68 42.85
CA MET A 6 10.67 1.58 41.47
C MET A 6 11.00 2.86 40.71
N MET A 7 11.87 2.79 39.73
CA MET A 7 12.04 3.84 38.72
C MET A 7 11.25 3.46 37.46
N LYS A 8 10.34 4.35 37.05
CA LYS A 8 9.68 4.26 35.74
C LYS A 8 10.59 4.90 34.70
N LYS A 9 11.11 4.10 33.80
CA LYS A 9 11.66 4.55 32.51
C LYS A 9 10.50 4.59 31.53
N GLU A 10 10.49 5.51 30.56
CA GLU A 10 9.52 5.46 29.45
C GLU A 10 9.04 4.00 29.17
N GLY A 11 8.00 3.55 29.85
CA GLY A 11 7.38 2.24 29.69
C GLY A 11 8.01 1.04 30.43
N ILE A 12 9.16 1.13 31.13
CA ILE A 12 9.79 -0.02 31.79
C ILE A 12 9.96 0.21 33.30
N ASN A 13 9.22 -0.57 34.10
CA ASN A 13 9.44 -0.63 35.56
C ASN A 13 10.73 -1.41 35.84
N MET A 14 11.79 -0.76 36.30
CA MET A 14 13.00 -1.43 36.76
C MET A 14 13.05 -1.49 38.27
N ASN A 15 12.98 -2.71 38.84
CA ASN A 15 13.31 -2.95 40.23
C ASN A 15 14.84 -2.93 40.41
N LEU A 16 15.40 -1.78 40.89
CA LEU A 16 16.83 -1.68 41.13
C LEU A 16 17.17 -2.10 42.56
N THR A 17 17.98 -3.15 42.68
CA THR A 17 18.62 -3.47 43.98
C THR A 17 19.63 -2.41 44.36
N PRO A 18 20.04 -2.26 45.64
CA PRO A 18 21.02 -1.27 46.05
C PRO A 18 22.32 -1.26 45.23
N ARG A 19 22.82 -2.43 44.83
CA ARG A 19 24.00 -2.53 43.95
C ARG A 19 23.77 -2.04 42.52
N LYS A 20 22.57 -2.26 42.01
CA LYS A 20 22.18 -1.77 40.66
C LYS A 20 22.02 -0.25 40.65
N LYS A 21 21.47 0.29 41.74
CA LYS A 21 21.32 1.74 41.92
C LYS A 21 22.70 2.39 42.00
N LEU A 22 23.62 1.87 42.79
CA LEU A 22 24.98 2.37 42.93
C LEU A 22 25.70 2.45 41.56
N PHE A 23 25.52 1.45 40.70
CA PHE A 23 26.07 1.48 39.33
C PHE A 23 25.46 2.60 38.50
N VAL A 24 24.13 2.79 38.54
CA VAL A 24 23.45 3.82 37.75
C VAL A 24 23.85 5.21 38.20
N ASP A 25 23.88 5.46 39.53
CA ASP A 25 24.28 6.74 40.12
C ASP A 25 25.74 7.07 39.76
N THR A 26 26.68 6.13 39.91
CA THR A 26 28.08 6.33 39.52
C THR A 26 28.26 6.59 38.02
N ALA A 27 27.49 5.90 37.19
CA ALA A 27 27.54 6.11 35.75
C ALA A 27 26.93 7.47 35.34
N ALA A 28 25.88 7.92 36.02
CA ALA A 28 25.29 9.23 35.82
C ALA A 28 26.25 10.36 36.26
N GLU A 29 26.96 10.20 37.38
CA GLU A 29 28.01 11.13 37.79
C GLU A 29 29.17 11.26 36.81
N MET A 30 29.55 10.15 36.15
CA MET A 30 30.68 10.11 35.22
C MET A 30 30.34 10.62 33.83
N PHE A 31 29.16 10.33 33.33
CA PHE A 31 28.82 10.49 31.91
C PHE A 31 27.57 11.35 31.69
N GLY A 32 26.91 11.81 32.76
CA GLY A 32 25.67 12.57 32.70
C GLY A 32 24.43 11.71 32.84
N ASP A 33 23.36 12.28 33.38
CA ASP A 33 22.06 11.64 33.53
C ASP A 33 21.43 11.41 32.16
N GLY A 34 20.91 10.22 31.92
CA GLY A 34 20.33 9.83 30.62
C GLY A 34 21.33 9.60 29.48
N ALA A 35 22.65 9.62 29.76
CA ALA A 35 23.70 9.43 28.75
C ALA A 35 23.62 8.04 28.08
N VAL A 36 24.05 7.99 26.84
CA VAL A 36 24.20 6.71 26.09
C VAL A 36 25.62 6.19 26.25
N LEU A 37 25.77 5.08 26.97
CA LEU A 37 27.05 4.46 27.30
C LEU A 37 27.47 3.41 26.26
N THR A 38 28.73 3.41 25.91
CA THR A 38 29.34 2.30 25.16
C THR A 38 29.72 1.16 26.12
N LYS A 39 30.11 0.00 25.56
CA LYS A 39 30.58 -1.14 26.37
C LYS A 39 31.82 -0.81 27.21
N SER A 40 32.72 0.05 26.72
CA SER A 40 33.91 0.52 27.47
C SER A 40 33.51 1.42 28.64
N MET A 41 32.66 2.42 28.42
CA MET A 41 32.15 3.32 29.45
C MET A 41 31.36 2.56 30.54
N THR A 42 30.58 1.54 30.14
CA THR A 42 29.87 0.68 31.11
C THR A 42 30.84 -0.11 32.00
N LYS A 43 31.98 -0.60 31.43
CA LYS A 43 33.02 -1.27 32.21
C LYS A 43 33.71 -0.31 33.21
N GLU A 44 33.99 0.90 32.77
CA GLU A 44 34.64 1.92 33.58
C GLU A 44 33.74 2.36 34.76
N ALA A 45 32.47 2.65 34.53
CA ALA A 45 31.50 2.91 35.57
C ALA A 45 31.37 1.75 36.57
N ALA A 46 31.33 0.51 36.10
CA ALA A 46 31.25 -0.67 36.96
C ALA A 46 32.52 -0.84 37.84
N ALA A 47 33.70 -0.54 37.31
CA ALA A 47 34.95 -0.58 38.04
C ALA A 47 35.00 0.51 39.14
N LYS A 48 34.55 1.73 38.81
CA LYS A 48 34.47 2.83 39.79
C LYS A 48 33.44 2.58 40.89
N ALA A 49 32.28 2.03 40.53
CA ALA A 49 31.25 1.62 41.49
C ALA A 49 31.62 0.36 42.28
N LYS A 50 32.76 -0.29 42.02
CA LYS A 50 33.17 -1.57 42.62
C LYS A 50 32.11 -2.64 42.55
N VAL A 51 31.41 -2.73 41.44
CA VAL A 51 30.39 -3.75 41.16
C VAL A 51 30.80 -4.63 39.96
N PRO A 52 30.43 -5.92 39.93
CA PRO A 52 30.71 -6.75 38.75
C PRO A 52 30.00 -6.18 37.53
N PHE A 53 30.57 -6.47 36.36
CA PHE A 53 30.03 -5.97 35.07
C PHE A 53 28.50 -6.23 34.96
N PRO A 54 27.67 -5.20 34.79
CA PRO A 54 26.22 -5.32 34.93
C PRO A 54 25.56 -5.92 33.68
N GLY A 55 25.57 -7.23 33.55
CA GLY A 55 24.93 -7.96 32.46
C GLY A 55 23.42 -7.66 32.31
N TRP A 56 22.75 -7.33 33.43
CA TRP A 56 21.34 -6.92 33.44
C TRP A 56 21.15 -5.59 32.71
N PHE A 57 22.11 -4.66 32.83
CA PHE A 57 22.04 -3.34 32.20
C PHE A 57 22.05 -3.45 30.68
N ARG A 58 22.85 -4.38 30.14
CA ARG A 58 22.86 -4.66 28.70
C ARG A 58 21.52 -5.15 28.18
N LYS A 59 20.81 -5.99 28.93
CA LYS A 59 19.49 -6.51 28.53
C LYS A 59 18.38 -5.45 28.66
N ALA A 60 18.43 -4.64 29.72
CA ALA A 60 17.35 -3.70 30.06
C ALA A 60 17.51 -2.31 29.43
N CYS A 61 18.71 -1.89 29.06
CA CYS A 61 19.02 -0.51 28.66
C CYS A 61 19.66 -0.40 27.26
N SER A 62 19.65 -1.46 26.47
CA SER A 62 20.20 -1.46 25.10
C SER A 62 19.36 -0.58 24.19
N VAL A 63 20.01 0.32 23.44
CA VAL A 63 19.40 1.21 22.45
C VAL A 63 19.83 0.82 21.03
N SER A 64 21.07 0.33 20.87
CA SER A 64 21.61 -0.21 19.64
C SER A 64 22.77 -1.15 19.91
N TYR A 65 23.44 -1.69 18.88
CA TYR A 65 24.59 -2.55 19.05
C TYR A 65 25.70 -1.85 19.87
N ASN A 66 26.03 -2.39 21.05
CA ASN A 66 26.99 -1.84 22.01
C ASN A 66 26.70 -0.43 22.57
N ALA A 67 25.44 0.06 22.50
CA ALA A 67 25.03 1.33 23.10
C ALA A 67 23.89 1.10 24.11
N TYR A 68 24.01 1.70 25.30
CA TYR A 68 23.12 1.51 26.45
C TYR A 68 22.76 2.88 27.07
N LYS A 69 21.47 3.21 27.17
CA LYS A 69 21.01 4.49 27.74
C LYS A 69 20.80 4.40 29.25
N LEU A 70 21.38 5.34 30.02
CA LEU A 70 21.12 5.46 31.46
C LEU A 70 19.67 5.90 31.72
N PRO A 71 19.03 5.38 32.78
CA PRO A 71 17.75 5.93 33.27
C PRO A 71 18.00 7.35 33.83
N SER A 72 17.17 8.35 33.50
CA SER A 72 17.25 9.72 34.04
C SER A 72 16.23 9.95 35.14
N GLU A 73 16.61 10.66 36.20
CA GLU A 73 15.74 11.03 37.33
C GLU A 73 14.98 12.37 37.14
N SER A 74 15.31 13.15 36.13
CA SER A 74 14.71 14.47 35.93
C SER A 74 13.44 14.47 35.11
N ALA A 75 12.28 14.33 35.77
CA ALA A 75 11.02 14.88 35.29
C ALA A 75 10.22 15.37 36.50
N ALA A 76 10.10 16.68 36.66
CA ALA A 76 9.22 17.32 37.63
C ALA A 76 7.74 16.87 37.37
N PRO A 77 6.88 16.84 38.41
CA PRO A 77 5.51 16.35 38.26
C PRO A 77 4.69 17.36 37.47
N VAL A 78 4.42 17.03 36.23
CA VAL A 78 3.33 17.64 35.45
C VAL A 78 2.04 16.95 35.90
N VAL A 79 1.08 17.78 36.33
CA VAL A 79 -0.28 17.42 36.74
C VAL A 79 -0.90 16.40 35.77
N ALA A 80 -1.47 15.34 36.30
CA ALA A 80 -2.06 14.24 35.57
C ALA A 80 -3.20 14.69 34.66
N ALA A 81 -2.89 14.86 33.38
CA ALA A 81 -3.80 14.55 32.30
C ALA A 81 -3.61 13.06 31.98
N ALA A 82 -4.70 12.31 31.84
CA ALA A 82 -4.66 10.89 31.52
C ALA A 82 -3.73 10.63 30.32
N PRO A 83 -2.90 9.56 30.33
CA PRO A 83 -1.99 9.28 29.26
C PRO A 83 -2.76 8.86 28.01
N VAL A 84 -3.00 9.79 27.12
CA VAL A 84 -3.23 9.45 25.73
C VAL A 84 -1.86 9.02 25.21
N SER A 85 -1.65 7.73 25.02
CA SER A 85 -0.38 7.20 24.51
C SER A 85 -0.13 7.83 23.16
N ALA A 86 1.02 8.49 22.98
CA ALA A 86 1.43 9.06 21.69
C ALA A 86 1.45 7.98 20.57
N GLU A 87 1.63 6.72 20.95
CA GLU A 87 1.56 5.55 20.05
C GLU A 87 0.14 5.27 19.56
N ALA A 88 -0.88 5.41 20.42
CA ALA A 88 -2.28 5.31 20.01
C ALA A 88 -2.67 6.47 19.07
N SER A 89 -2.07 7.66 19.22
CA SER A 89 -2.32 8.80 18.34
C SER A 89 -1.68 8.63 16.96
N VAL A 90 -0.50 8.03 16.82
CA VAL A 90 0.14 7.79 15.52
C VAL A 90 -0.57 6.66 14.75
N VAL A 91 -0.92 5.57 15.43
CA VAL A 91 -1.68 4.48 14.81
C VAL A 91 -3.09 4.93 14.44
N ASN A 92 -3.75 5.72 15.30
CA ASN A 92 -5.04 6.32 14.98
C ASN A 92 -4.92 7.38 13.86
N LEU A 93 -3.80 8.12 13.75
CA LEU A 93 -3.56 9.05 12.65
C LEU A 93 -3.37 8.32 11.31
N ILE A 94 -2.70 7.18 11.29
CA ILE A 94 -2.55 6.37 10.07
C ILE A 94 -3.90 5.74 9.71
N ALA A 95 -4.59 5.11 10.65
CA ALA A 95 -5.90 4.51 10.43
C ALA A 95 -6.97 5.57 10.09
N THR A 96 -7.01 6.70 10.82
CA THR A 96 -7.96 7.80 10.53
C THR A 96 -7.61 8.57 9.26
N ASN A 97 -6.35 8.63 8.84
CA ASN A 97 -6.00 9.25 7.57
C ASN A 97 -6.38 8.35 6.39
N MET A 98 -6.25 7.02 6.50
CA MET A 98 -6.73 6.10 5.45
C MET A 98 -8.25 6.12 5.33
N GLU A 99 -9.00 6.17 6.43
CA GLU A 99 -10.47 6.28 6.39
C GLU A 99 -10.96 7.63 5.83
N LYS A 100 -10.18 8.69 5.96
CA LYS A 100 -10.54 10.05 5.50
C LYS A 100 -10.00 10.39 4.12
N GLN A 101 -9.08 9.61 3.58
CA GLN A 101 -8.52 9.89 2.27
C GLN A 101 -9.58 9.65 1.19
N ASN A 102 -9.88 10.70 0.42
CA ASN A 102 -10.72 10.60 -0.76
C ASN A 102 -9.93 9.94 -1.90
N LEU A 103 -10.35 8.76 -2.31
CA LEU A 103 -9.71 7.97 -3.36
C LEU A 103 -10.39 8.13 -4.74
N VAL A 104 -11.18 9.18 -4.92
CA VAL A 104 -11.76 9.52 -6.24
C VAL A 104 -10.63 10.00 -7.15
N PRO A 105 -10.39 9.36 -8.31
CA PRO A 105 -9.35 9.79 -9.23
C PRO A 105 -9.56 11.22 -9.72
N ALA A 106 -8.46 11.92 -10.00
CA ALA A 106 -8.53 13.24 -10.61
C ALA A 106 -9.07 13.15 -12.03
N LYS A 107 -9.88 14.11 -12.43
CA LYS A 107 -10.30 14.26 -13.82
C LYS A 107 -9.11 14.68 -14.66
N PHE A 108 -8.86 13.96 -15.74
CA PHE A 108 -7.88 14.34 -16.73
C PHE A 108 -8.51 15.35 -17.69
N GLU A 109 -8.01 16.58 -17.66
CA GLU A 109 -8.44 17.63 -18.59
C GLU A 109 -8.01 17.27 -20.02
N GLY A 110 -8.97 17.26 -20.95
CA GLY A 110 -8.72 16.82 -22.32
C GLY A 110 -8.96 15.32 -22.55
N PHE A 111 -9.44 14.57 -21.55
CA PHE A 111 -9.85 13.20 -21.78
C PHE A 111 -10.99 13.11 -22.79
N VAL A 112 -10.80 12.27 -23.80
CA VAL A 112 -11.80 11.94 -24.81
C VAL A 112 -12.23 10.50 -24.61
N SER A 113 -13.51 10.26 -24.37
CA SER A 113 -14.05 8.91 -24.19
C SER A 113 -14.16 8.18 -25.54
N TRP A 114 -13.75 6.92 -25.56
CA TRP A 114 -13.93 6.03 -26.73
C TRP A 114 -14.06 4.56 -26.28
N GLY A 115 -14.31 3.67 -27.25
CA GLY A 115 -14.37 2.24 -27.00
C GLY A 115 -15.39 1.85 -25.94
N ASN A 116 -14.94 1.11 -24.96
CA ASN A 116 -15.80 0.55 -23.93
C ASN A 116 -16.15 1.50 -22.78
N PHE A 117 -15.78 2.78 -22.86
CA PHE A 117 -16.02 3.76 -21.79
C PHE A 117 -17.48 3.80 -21.31
N SER A 118 -18.43 3.86 -22.25
CA SER A 118 -19.86 3.96 -21.90
C SER A 118 -20.41 2.69 -21.24
N LEU A 119 -19.84 1.53 -21.57
CA LEU A 119 -20.24 0.26 -20.96
C LEU A 119 -19.73 0.19 -19.51
N ILE A 120 -18.46 0.51 -19.31
CA ILE A 120 -17.87 0.56 -17.95
C ILE A 120 -18.60 1.60 -17.09
N GLU A 121 -18.91 2.77 -17.67
CA GLU A 121 -19.67 3.81 -16.96
C GLU A 121 -21.04 3.30 -16.48
N LYS A 122 -21.76 2.56 -17.32
CA LYS A 122 -23.06 1.96 -16.94
C LYS A 122 -22.89 0.97 -15.79
N VAL A 123 -21.87 0.10 -15.84
CA VAL A 123 -21.60 -0.88 -14.79
C VAL A 123 -21.26 -0.20 -13.47
N VAL A 124 -20.31 0.74 -13.46
CA VAL A 124 -19.94 1.47 -12.23
C VAL A 124 -21.11 2.29 -11.67
N LYS A 125 -21.93 2.90 -12.55
CA LYS A 125 -23.11 3.67 -12.15
C LYS A 125 -24.19 2.80 -11.53
N SER A 126 -24.35 1.54 -11.99
CA SER A 126 -25.36 0.61 -11.47
C SER A 126 -25.12 0.25 -10.00
N GLY A 127 -23.88 0.30 -9.54
CA GLY A 127 -23.49 -0.19 -8.21
C GLY A 127 -23.59 -1.70 -8.03
N MET A 128 -23.95 -2.44 -9.09
CA MET A 128 -24.07 -3.90 -9.07
C MET A 128 -22.69 -4.55 -9.27
N PHE A 129 -22.50 -5.68 -8.64
CA PHE A 129 -21.27 -6.43 -8.77
C PHE A 129 -21.21 -7.16 -10.12
N TYR A 130 -20.37 -6.67 -11.02
CA TYR A 130 -20.05 -7.27 -12.32
C TYR A 130 -18.56 -7.15 -12.56
N PRO A 131 -17.73 -8.13 -12.18
CA PRO A 131 -16.31 -8.06 -12.42
C PRO A 131 -16.00 -8.04 -13.92
N ILE A 132 -15.10 -7.14 -14.32
CA ILE A 132 -14.78 -6.87 -15.73
C ILE A 132 -13.30 -7.18 -15.99
N PHE A 133 -13.03 -7.98 -17.04
CA PHE A 133 -11.71 -8.22 -17.58
C PHE A 133 -11.51 -7.43 -18.86
N ILE A 134 -10.56 -6.49 -18.87
CA ILE A 134 -10.32 -5.57 -19.98
C ILE A 134 -8.99 -5.93 -20.63
N THR A 135 -9.02 -6.45 -21.83
CA THR A 135 -7.83 -6.80 -22.60
C THR A 135 -7.53 -5.76 -23.67
N GLY A 136 -6.38 -5.86 -24.28
CA GLY A 136 -6.00 -5.06 -25.43
C GLY A 136 -4.55 -4.60 -25.37
N LEU A 137 -4.05 -4.12 -26.48
CA LEU A 137 -2.65 -3.76 -26.67
C LEU A 137 -2.17 -2.66 -25.70
N SER A 138 -0.87 -2.60 -25.47
CA SER A 138 -0.29 -1.57 -24.61
C SER A 138 -0.53 -0.16 -25.17
N GLY A 139 -0.73 0.82 -24.28
CA GLY A 139 -0.94 2.21 -24.67
C GLY A 139 -2.31 2.57 -25.23
N ASN A 140 -3.27 1.66 -25.24
CA ASN A 140 -4.64 1.92 -25.70
C ASN A 140 -5.58 2.53 -24.63
N GLY A 141 -5.04 2.93 -23.47
CA GLY A 141 -5.77 3.66 -22.44
C GLY A 141 -6.71 2.86 -21.55
N LYS A 142 -6.54 1.54 -21.41
CA LYS A 142 -7.37 0.68 -20.54
C LYS A 142 -7.48 1.22 -19.11
N THR A 143 -6.35 1.40 -18.46
CA THR A 143 -6.25 1.88 -17.08
C THR A 143 -6.85 3.27 -16.92
N LEU A 144 -6.45 4.21 -17.79
CA LEU A 144 -6.97 5.58 -17.78
C LEU A 144 -8.49 5.63 -17.97
N MET A 145 -9.04 4.75 -18.81
CA MET A 145 -10.49 4.67 -19.04
C MET A 145 -11.24 4.35 -17.76
N VAL A 146 -10.79 3.37 -16.98
CA VAL A 146 -11.40 3.01 -15.69
C VAL A 146 -11.28 4.18 -14.70
N GLU A 147 -10.09 4.78 -14.59
CA GLU A 147 -9.86 5.94 -13.71
C GLU A 147 -10.80 7.11 -14.07
N GLN A 148 -10.96 7.42 -15.37
CA GLN A 148 -11.80 8.53 -15.80
C GLN A 148 -13.29 8.25 -15.69
N VAL A 149 -13.73 7.00 -15.75
CA VAL A 149 -15.11 6.62 -15.41
C VAL A 149 -15.35 6.88 -13.92
N CYS A 150 -14.47 6.43 -13.04
CA CYS A 150 -14.60 6.67 -11.60
C CYS A 150 -14.54 8.15 -11.26
N ALA A 151 -13.62 8.91 -11.88
CA ALA A 151 -13.53 10.36 -11.74
C ALA A 151 -14.82 11.09 -12.16
N LYS A 152 -15.40 10.70 -13.30
CA LYS A 152 -16.65 11.26 -13.82
C LYS A 152 -17.83 11.01 -12.88
N LEU A 153 -17.91 9.81 -12.33
CA LEU A 153 -18.98 9.38 -11.44
C LEU A 153 -18.74 9.75 -9.96
N LYS A 154 -17.58 10.34 -9.64
CA LYS A 154 -17.14 10.66 -8.27
C LYS A 154 -17.16 9.40 -7.37
N LYS A 155 -16.71 8.27 -7.92
CA LYS A 155 -16.56 7.00 -7.21
C LYS A 155 -15.11 6.77 -6.85
N GLU A 156 -14.88 6.24 -5.65
CA GLU A 156 -13.53 5.87 -5.22
C GLU A 156 -13.00 4.70 -6.05
N LEU A 157 -11.70 4.71 -6.27
CA LEU A 157 -10.96 3.68 -6.99
C LEU A 157 -9.69 3.32 -6.22
N ILE A 158 -9.48 2.04 -5.98
CA ILE A 158 -8.21 1.52 -5.50
C ILE A 158 -7.56 0.77 -6.65
N ARG A 159 -6.39 1.25 -7.09
CA ARG A 159 -5.59 0.62 -8.14
C ARG A 159 -4.43 -0.14 -7.53
N VAL A 160 -4.24 -1.37 -7.99
CA VAL A 160 -3.13 -2.24 -7.62
C VAL A 160 -2.42 -2.69 -8.88
N ASN A 161 -1.17 -2.32 -9.04
CA ASN A 161 -0.33 -2.85 -10.11
C ASN A 161 0.11 -4.26 -9.73
N ILE A 162 -0.24 -5.23 -10.56
CA ILE A 162 0.13 -6.61 -10.36
C ILE A 162 1.52 -6.85 -10.97
N THR A 163 2.33 -7.61 -10.27
CA THR A 163 3.65 -8.05 -10.69
C THR A 163 3.81 -9.53 -10.41
N ILE A 164 4.88 -10.13 -10.90
CA ILE A 164 5.19 -11.54 -10.63
C ILE A 164 5.39 -11.83 -9.13
N GLU A 165 5.84 -10.82 -8.38
CA GLU A 165 6.08 -10.91 -6.94
C GLU A 165 4.81 -10.76 -6.10
N THR A 166 3.76 -10.16 -6.67
CA THR A 166 2.51 -9.88 -5.95
C THR A 166 1.92 -11.14 -5.35
N ASP A 167 1.66 -11.11 -4.05
CA ASP A 167 1.16 -12.26 -3.31
C ASP A 167 -0.10 -11.98 -2.49
N GLU A 168 -0.57 -13.00 -1.74
CA GLU A 168 -1.77 -12.90 -0.90
C GLU A 168 -1.62 -11.80 0.17
N ASP A 169 -0.41 -11.64 0.73
CA ASP A 169 -0.14 -10.63 1.77
C ASP A 169 -0.20 -9.21 1.24
N ASP A 170 0.22 -9.02 -0.02
CA ASP A 170 0.15 -7.72 -0.68
C ASP A 170 -1.29 -7.34 -1.04
N LEU A 171 -2.10 -8.33 -1.39
CA LEU A 171 -3.47 -8.12 -1.84
C LEU A 171 -4.49 -8.09 -0.69
N LEU A 172 -4.48 -9.10 0.17
CA LEU A 172 -5.44 -9.25 1.27
C LEU A 172 -4.95 -8.64 2.58
N GLY A 173 -3.63 -8.51 2.74
CA GLY A 173 -2.99 -7.98 3.93
C GLY A 173 -2.22 -9.01 4.72
N GLY A 174 -1.28 -8.50 5.49
CA GLY A 174 -0.35 -9.31 6.25
C GLY A 174 0.10 -8.64 7.54
N PHE A 175 0.88 -9.37 8.32
CA PHE A 175 1.49 -8.82 9.51
C PHE A 175 2.65 -7.90 9.15
N ARG A 176 2.64 -6.69 9.71
CA ARG A 176 3.71 -5.69 9.55
C ARG A 176 4.17 -5.22 10.92
N LEU A 177 5.43 -4.84 11.03
CA LEU A 177 5.97 -4.22 12.23
C LEU A 177 5.61 -2.73 12.23
N VAL A 178 4.67 -2.34 13.08
CA VAL A 178 4.18 -0.97 13.22
C VAL A 178 4.49 -0.49 14.63
N SER A 179 5.32 0.54 14.77
CA SER A 179 5.72 1.12 16.08
C SER A 179 6.26 0.09 17.08
N GLY A 180 7.01 -0.93 16.59
CA GLY A 180 7.60 -1.96 17.44
C GLY A 180 6.67 -3.13 17.80
N GLU A 181 5.42 -3.10 17.35
CA GLU A 181 4.44 -4.19 17.52
C GLU A 181 4.10 -4.84 16.17
N THR A 182 3.88 -6.15 16.19
CA THR A 182 3.41 -6.88 15.00
C THR A 182 1.90 -6.70 14.90
N LYS A 183 1.44 -5.97 13.86
CA LYS A 183 0.01 -5.73 13.59
C LYS A 183 -0.36 -6.24 12.21
N PHE A 184 -1.60 -6.73 12.10
CA PHE A 184 -2.17 -7.04 10.80
C PHE A 184 -2.59 -5.74 10.10
N VAL A 185 -2.06 -5.53 8.90
CA VAL A 185 -2.41 -4.39 8.04
C VAL A 185 -3.24 -4.92 6.87
N PRO A 186 -4.50 -4.48 6.71
CA PRO A 186 -5.33 -4.86 5.57
C PRO A 186 -4.66 -4.47 4.25
N GLY A 187 -4.80 -5.32 3.24
CA GLY A 187 -4.36 -5.02 1.89
C GLY A 187 -5.41 -4.23 1.09
N PRO A 188 -5.03 -3.75 -0.11
CA PRO A 188 -5.88 -2.90 -0.94
C PRO A 188 -7.20 -3.58 -1.37
N VAL A 189 -7.22 -4.90 -1.51
CA VAL A 189 -8.44 -5.65 -1.82
C VAL A 189 -9.43 -5.56 -0.67
N ILE A 190 -8.96 -5.78 0.56
CA ILE A 190 -9.80 -5.70 1.76
C ILE A 190 -10.29 -4.26 1.97
N GLU A 191 -9.43 -3.28 1.75
CA GLU A 191 -9.82 -1.86 1.83
C GLU A 191 -10.91 -1.54 0.80
N ALA A 192 -10.77 -2.00 -0.45
CA ALA A 192 -11.79 -1.79 -1.48
C ALA A 192 -13.13 -2.43 -1.11
N MET A 193 -13.12 -3.65 -0.56
CA MET A 193 -14.31 -4.34 -0.09
C MET A 193 -14.98 -3.59 1.07
N GLU A 194 -14.22 -3.14 2.06
CA GLU A 194 -14.74 -2.41 3.23
C GLU A 194 -15.25 -1.00 2.89
N ARG A 195 -14.70 -0.36 1.85
CA ARG A 195 -15.19 0.95 1.34
C ARG A 195 -16.39 0.81 0.41
N GLY A 196 -16.55 -0.34 -0.26
CA GLY A 196 -17.56 -0.50 -1.32
C GLY A 196 -17.18 0.25 -2.60
N CYS A 197 -15.90 0.30 -2.93
CA CYS A 197 -15.40 1.03 -4.09
C CYS A 197 -14.91 0.09 -5.21
N THR A 198 -14.52 0.66 -6.34
CA THR A 198 -13.96 -0.10 -7.46
C THR A 198 -12.50 -0.47 -7.16
N LEU A 199 -12.19 -1.76 -7.25
CA LEU A 199 -10.82 -2.30 -7.25
C LEU A 199 -10.35 -2.47 -8.69
N LEU A 200 -9.20 -1.91 -9.04
CA LEU A 200 -8.55 -2.11 -10.34
C LEU A 200 -7.26 -2.92 -10.16
N LEU A 201 -7.26 -4.13 -10.66
CA LEU A 201 -6.09 -4.99 -10.80
C LEU A 201 -5.43 -4.67 -12.15
N ASP A 202 -4.39 -3.86 -12.13
CA ASP A 202 -3.74 -3.39 -13.34
C ASP A 202 -2.60 -4.33 -13.74
N GLU A 203 -2.51 -4.64 -15.04
CA GLU A 203 -1.54 -5.57 -15.62
C GLU A 203 -1.59 -6.98 -15.00
N CYS A 204 -2.81 -7.51 -14.78
CA CYS A 204 -2.99 -8.78 -14.06
C CYS A 204 -2.37 -10.00 -14.77
N ASP A 205 -2.06 -9.92 -16.05
CA ASP A 205 -1.34 -10.95 -16.81
C ASP A 205 0.16 -11.05 -16.47
N LEU A 206 0.72 -10.12 -15.69
CA LEU A 206 2.04 -10.26 -15.06
C LEU A 206 2.00 -11.13 -13.79
N GLY A 207 0.81 -11.32 -13.22
CA GLY A 207 0.63 -12.05 -11.97
C GLY A 207 0.88 -13.55 -12.09
N SER A 208 1.16 -14.16 -10.97
CA SER A 208 1.34 -15.61 -10.82
C SER A 208 0.04 -16.30 -10.37
N ASN A 209 0.08 -17.64 -10.20
CA ASN A 209 -1.04 -18.41 -9.62
C ASN A 209 -1.46 -17.97 -8.22
N LYS A 210 -0.68 -17.09 -7.56
CA LYS A 210 -1.06 -16.49 -6.27
C LYS A 210 -2.33 -15.64 -6.37
N LEU A 211 -2.67 -15.11 -7.56
CA LEU A 211 -3.93 -14.40 -7.81
C LEU A 211 -5.19 -15.27 -7.58
N LEU A 212 -5.06 -16.59 -7.50
CA LEU A 212 -6.17 -17.49 -7.16
C LEU A 212 -6.73 -17.23 -5.75
N ALA A 213 -5.98 -16.59 -4.86
CA ALA A 213 -6.47 -16.11 -3.58
C ALA A 213 -7.66 -15.14 -3.71
N LEU A 214 -7.81 -14.48 -4.86
CA LEU A 214 -8.89 -13.54 -5.15
C LEU A 214 -10.18 -14.22 -5.67
N GLN A 215 -10.23 -15.53 -5.82
CA GLN A 215 -11.42 -16.21 -6.33
C GLN A 215 -12.72 -15.84 -5.59
N PRO A 216 -12.77 -15.87 -4.24
CA PRO A 216 -13.98 -15.47 -3.53
C PRO A 216 -14.36 -14.02 -3.76
N VAL A 217 -13.36 -13.14 -3.92
CA VAL A 217 -13.56 -11.70 -4.21
C VAL A 217 -14.21 -11.50 -5.56
N LEU A 218 -13.75 -12.23 -6.58
CA LEU A 218 -14.31 -12.20 -7.95
C LEU A 218 -15.71 -12.80 -8.05
N GLU A 219 -16.11 -13.60 -7.07
CA GLU A 219 -17.48 -14.12 -6.95
C GLU A 219 -18.41 -13.15 -6.18
N GLY A 220 -17.91 -12.00 -5.73
CA GLY A 220 -18.65 -11.06 -4.90
C GLY A 220 -18.94 -11.57 -3.47
N LYS A 221 -18.23 -12.60 -3.06
CA LYS A 221 -18.38 -13.22 -1.75
C LYS A 221 -17.41 -12.63 -0.74
N GLY A 222 -17.68 -12.91 0.54
CA GLY A 222 -16.75 -12.56 1.61
C GLY A 222 -15.48 -13.40 1.57
N VAL A 223 -14.41 -12.84 2.10
CA VAL A 223 -13.09 -13.48 2.25
C VAL A 223 -12.82 -13.75 3.72
N TYR A 224 -12.35 -14.96 4.01
CA TYR A 224 -11.89 -15.32 5.34
C TYR A 224 -10.39 -15.07 5.48
N LEU A 225 -10.03 -14.07 6.25
CA LEU A 225 -8.65 -13.74 6.57
C LEU A 225 -8.10 -14.72 7.62
N LYS A 226 -7.47 -15.79 7.18
CA LYS A 226 -6.96 -16.90 8.02
C LYS A 226 -6.02 -16.40 9.12
N LYS A 227 -5.21 -15.39 8.85
CA LYS A 227 -4.20 -14.83 9.76
C LYS A 227 -4.78 -14.21 11.02
N ILE A 228 -5.99 -13.68 10.94
CA ILE A 228 -6.68 -12.98 12.04
C ILE A 228 -8.08 -13.56 12.34
N ASN A 229 -8.42 -14.67 11.73
CA ASN A 229 -9.72 -15.35 11.91
C ASN A 229 -10.93 -14.41 11.72
N LYS A 230 -10.89 -13.57 10.69
CA LYS A 230 -11.94 -12.57 10.42
C LYS A 230 -12.55 -12.77 9.03
N TRP A 231 -13.89 -12.78 8.96
CA TRP A 231 -14.62 -12.63 7.70
C TRP A 231 -14.69 -11.15 7.30
N VAL A 232 -14.44 -10.87 6.03
CA VAL A 232 -14.71 -9.57 5.42
C VAL A 232 -15.67 -9.76 4.27
N THR A 233 -16.82 -9.09 4.31
CA THR A 233 -17.82 -9.08 3.25
C THR A 233 -17.75 -7.75 2.50
N PRO A 234 -17.89 -7.77 1.15
CA PRO A 234 -17.90 -6.53 0.39
C PRO A 234 -19.13 -5.68 0.73
N LYS A 235 -18.93 -4.37 0.85
CA LYS A 235 -20.01 -3.40 0.94
C LYS A 235 -20.61 -3.10 -0.42
N ASP A 236 -21.83 -2.57 -0.41
CA ASP A 236 -22.54 -2.14 -1.62
C ASP A 236 -21.69 -1.17 -2.46
N GLY A 237 -21.69 -1.39 -3.76
CA GLY A 237 -20.89 -0.60 -4.70
C GLY A 237 -19.50 -1.15 -4.99
N PHE A 238 -19.04 -2.15 -4.23
CA PHE A 238 -17.79 -2.86 -4.53
C PHE A 238 -17.86 -3.54 -5.91
N ASN A 239 -16.81 -3.38 -6.69
CA ASN A 239 -16.65 -4.09 -7.96
C ASN A 239 -15.17 -4.30 -8.26
N VAL A 240 -14.86 -5.27 -9.12
CA VAL A 240 -13.49 -5.59 -9.53
C VAL A 240 -13.35 -5.38 -11.02
N MET A 241 -12.29 -4.69 -11.42
CA MET A 241 -11.87 -4.57 -12.81
C MET A 241 -10.43 -5.03 -12.92
N ALA A 242 -10.10 -5.75 -13.98
CA ALA A 242 -8.74 -6.16 -14.27
C ALA A 242 -8.34 -5.70 -15.66
N THR A 243 -7.10 -5.23 -15.83
CA THR A 243 -6.53 -4.95 -17.14
C THR A 243 -5.45 -5.97 -17.48
N ALA A 244 -5.30 -6.27 -18.76
CA ALA A 244 -4.27 -7.15 -19.27
C ALA A 244 -3.87 -6.72 -20.70
N ASN A 245 -2.62 -6.98 -21.06
CA ASN A 245 -2.13 -6.77 -22.43
C ASN A 245 -2.41 -8.01 -23.31
N THR A 246 -2.58 -9.15 -22.66
CA THR A 246 -2.92 -10.43 -23.32
C THR A 246 -4.35 -10.84 -22.96
N LYS A 247 -4.89 -11.83 -23.67
CA LYS A 247 -6.21 -12.40 -23.33
C LYS A 247 -6.13 -13.46 -22.21
N GLY A 248 -5.10 -13.39 -21.36
CA GLY A 248 -4.83 -14.39 -20.33
C GLY A 248 -4.08 -15.62 -20.83
N LYS A 249 -3.70 -15.66 -22.10
CA LYS A 249 -2.99 -16.79 -22.73
C LYS A 249 -1.47 -16.64 -22.73
N GLY A 250 -0.94 -15.56 -22.11
CA GLY A 250 0.47 -15.20 -22.21
C GLY A 250 0.81 -14.62 -23.59
N SER A 251 2.10 -14.46 -23.88
CA SER A 251 2.60 -13.96 -25.14
C SER A 251 3.32 -15.07 -25.89
N ASP A 252 2.62 -15.75 -26.80
CA ASP A 252 3.21 -16.79 -27.65
C ASP A 252 4.20 -16.22 -28.66
N ASP A 253 4.07 -14.94 -28.98
CA ASP A 253 4.89 -14.20 -29.95
C ASP A 253 6.06 -13.41 -29.31
N GLY A 254 6.21 -13.50 -28.00
CA GLY A 254 7.28 -12.80 -27.23
C GLY A 254 7.14 -11.27 -27.18
N ARG A 255 6.03 -10.69 -27.64
CA ARG A 255 5.78 -9.24 -27.64
C ARG A 255 5.59 -8.67 -26.23
N PHE A 256 5.00 -9.46 -25.33
CA PHE A 256 4.73 -9.08 -23.94
C PHE A 256 5.58 -9.94 -23.01
N ILE A 257 6.87 -9.59 -22.93
CA ILE A 257 7.82 -10.29 -22.06
C ILE A 257 7.35 -10.19 -20.59
N GLY A 258 7.35 -11.32 -19.90
CA GLY A 258 6.97 -11.41 -18.48
C GLY A 258 5.48 -11.64 -18.24
N THR A 259 4.64 -11.69 -19.29
CA THR A 259 3.24 -12.10 -19.10
C THR A 259 3.14 -13.62 -18.90
N ASN A 260 2.26 -14.00 -17.98
CA ASN A 260 1.97 -15.38 -17.63
C ASN A 260 0.65 -15.84 -18.25
N ILE A 261 0.51 -17.15 -18.40
CA ILE A 261 -0.80 -17.76 -18.70
C ILE A 261 -1.62 -17.68 -17.40
N LEU A 262 -2.71 -16.94 -17.44
CA LEU A 262 -3.64 -16.86 -16.33
C LEU A 262 -4.46 -18.15 -16.22
N ASN A 263 -4.72 -18.57 -14.98
CA ASN A 263 -5.54 -19.74 -14.72
C ASN A 263 -6.98 -19.50 -15.23
N GLU A 264 -7.53 -20.47 -15.96
CA GLU A 264 -8.90 -20.39 -16.49
C GLU A 264 -9.94 -20.15 -15.39
N ALA A 265 -9.79 -20.81 -14.25
CA ALA A 265 -10.69 -20.60 -13.11
C ALA A 265 -10.68 -19.16 -12.57
N PHE A 266 -9.58 -18.41 -12.74
CA PHE A 266 -9.53 -16.98 -12.44
C PHE A 266 -10.28 -16.17 -13.49
N LEU A 267 -10.07 -16.46 -14.78
CA LEU A 267 -10.69 -15.75 -15.91
C LEU A 267 -12.19 -15.95 -15.98
N GLU A 268 -12.68 -17.16 -15.74
CA GLU A 268 -14.13 -17.50 -15.77
C GLU A 268 -14.97 -16.74 -14.73
N ARG A 269 -14.33 -16.20 -13.69
CA ARG A 269 -15.01 -15.41 -12.65
C ARG A 269 -15.29 -13.97 -13.07
N PHE A 270 -14.74 -13.52 -14.19
CA PHE A 270 -15.11 -12.22 -14.73
C PHE A 270 -16.39 -12.34 -15.55
N ALA A 271 -17.45 -11.70 -15.05
CA ALA A 271 -18.76 -11.72 -15.69
C ALA A 271 -18.75 -11.06 -17.09
N ILE A 272 -17.84 -10.11 -17.29
CA ILE A 272 -17.70 -9.36 -18.54
C ILE A 272 -16.24 -9.39 -18.97
N THR A 273 -15.97 -9.88 -20.18
CA THR A 273 -14.67 -9.78 -20.84
C THR A 273 -14.80 -8.88 -22.06
N MET A 274 -13.94 -7.89 -22.18
CA MET A 274 -13.96 -6.95 -23.31
C MET A 274 -12.57 -6.63 -23.81
N GLU A 275 -12.48 -6.38 -25.10
CA GLU A 275 -11.25 -5.91 -25.72
C GLU A 275 -11.36 -4.40 -25.97
N GLN A 276 -10.37 -3.65 -25.48
CA GLN A 276 -10.26 -2.21 -25.72
C GLN A 276 -9.38 -2.02 -26.96
N PRO A 277 -9.93 -1.53 -28.07
CA PRO A 277 -9.14 -1.24 -29.26
C PRO A 277 -8.35 0.07 -29.08
N TYR A 278 -7.45 0.38 -30.00
CA TYR A 278 -6.96 1.73 -30.15
C TYR A 278 -8.10 2.67 -30.54
N ALA A 279 -7.95 3.93 -30.17
CA ALA A 279 -8.90 4.94 -30.59
C ALA A 279 -8.87 5.12 -32.12
N SER A 280 -10.00 5.49 -32.72
CA SER A 280 -10.02 5.81 -34.14
C SER A 280 -9.16 7.06 -34.44
N PRO A 281 -8.62 7.20 -35.66
CA PRO A 281 -7.79 8.38 -35.99
C PRO A 281 -8.45 9.72 -35.69
N ALA A 282 -9.77 9.80 -35.84
CA ALA A 282 -10.53 11.01 -35.49
C ALA A 282 -10.54 11.30 -33.99
N VAL A 283 -10.60 10.24 -33.15
CA VAL A 283 -10.54 10.37 -31.69
C VAL A 283 -9.11 10.67 -31.24
N GLU A 284 -8.11 9.99 -31.81
CA GLU A 284 -6.69 10.25 -31.50
C GLU A 284 -6.30 11.68 -31.85
N THR A 285 -6.73 12.21 -33.01
CA THR A 285 -6.51 13.59 -33.39
C THR A 285 -7.09 14.57 -32.34
N LYS A 286 -8.31 14.28 -31.81
CA LYS A 286 -8.88 15.10 -30.72
C LYS A 286 -8.06 15.03 -29.44
N ILE A 287 -7.53 13.83 -29.09
CA ILE A 287 -6.68 13.65 -27.90
C ILE A 287 -5.39 14.46 -28.06
N VAL A 288 -4.74 14.37 -29.24
CA VAL A 288 -3.49 15.10 -29.52
C VAL A 288 -3.74 16.61 -29.47
N LEU A 289 -4.80 17.09 -30.12
CA LEU A 289 -5.18 18.52 -30.08
C LEU A 289 -5.49 19.00 -28.65
N GLY A 290 -6.18 18.18 -27.86
CA GLY A 290 -6.42 18.50 -26.45
C GLY A 290 -5.12 18.63 -25.65
N ALA A 291 -4.14 17.76 -25.90
CA ALA A 291 -2.82 17.83 -25.28
C ALA A 291 -2.04 19.07 -25.75
N MET A 292 -2.04 19.35 -27.04
CA MET A 292 -1.37 20.53 -27.62
C MET A 292 -1.94 21.85 -27.06
N LYS A 293 -3.28 21.93 -26.95
CA LYS A 293 -3.98 23.10 -26.40
C LYS A 293 -3.56 23.41 -24.97
N LYS A 294 -3.28 22.39 -24.16
CA LYS A 294 -2.76 22.56 -22.79
C LYS A 294 -1.42 23.33 -22.77
N TYR A 295 -0.63 23.24 -23.84
CA TYR A 295 0.63 23.96 -24.00
C TYR A 295 0.52 25.21 -24.87
N GLY A 296 -0.72 25.67 -25.15
CA GLY A 296 -0.94 26.89 -25.96
C GLY A 296 -0.68 26.73 -27.44
N VAL A 297 -0.60 25.51 -27.95
CA VAL A 297 -0.37 25.21 -29.38
C VAL A 297 -1.63 24.58 -29.96
N GLU A 298 -2.02 25.03 -31.15
CA GLU A 298 -3.16 24.48 -31.87
C GLU A 298 -2.77 24.33 -33.37
N ASP A 299 -2.30 23.14 -33.73
CA ASP A 299 -1.93 22.77 -35.08
C ASP A 299 -2.63 21.47 -35.49
N VAL A 300 -3.71 21.62 -36.25
CA VAL A 300 -4.58 20.51 -36.67
C VAL A 300 -3.86 19.63 -37.71
N GLU A 301 -3.04 20.20 -38.60
CA GLU A 301 -2.35 19.43 -39.60
C GLU A 301 -1.25 18.58 -39.00
N PHE A 302 -0.46 19.15 -38.12
CA PHE A 302 0.55 18.42 -37.36
C PHE A 302 -0.08 17.26 -36.57
N ALA A 303 -1.19 17.51 -35.87
CA ALA A 303 -1.88 16.48 -35.11
C ALA A 303 -2.37 15.30 -35.98
N LYS A 304 -2.91 15.61 -37.19
CA LYS A 304 -3.33 14.58 -38.15
C LYS A 304 -2.15 13.77 -38.70
N ASN A 305 -1.07 14.45 -39.03
CA ASN A 305 0.13 13.81 -39.54
C ASN A 305 0.76 12.88 -38.48
N LEU A 306 0.79 13.32 -37.24
CA LEU A 306 1.28 12.50 -36.10
C LEU A 306 0.44 11.23 -35.91
N VAL A 307 -0.88 11.36 -35.96
CA VAL A 307 -1.82 10.22 -35.84
C VAL A 307 -1.67 9.28 -37.02
N THR A 308 -1.58 9.78 -38.24
CA THR A 308 -1.35 8.98 -39.43
C THR A 308 -0.06 8.19 -39.34
N TRP A 309 1.01 8.83 -38.88
CA TRP A 309 2.30 8.17 -38.67
C TRP A 309 2.22 7.08 -37.62
N ALA A 310 1.56 7.36 -36.48
CA ALA A 310 1.35 6.36 -35.44
C ALA A 310 0.54 5.14 -35.95
N ASP A 311 -0.48 5.36 -36.78
CA ASP A 311 -1.28 4.30 -37.37
C ASP A 311 -0.45 3.40 -38.31
N VAL A 312 0.40 4.01 -39.16
CA VAL A 312 1.34 3.27 -40.02
C VAL A 312 2.30 2.42 -39.19
N ILE A 313 2.92 3.01 -38.16
CA ILE A 313 3.84 2.26 -37.27
C ILE A 313 3.15 1.08 -36.63
N ARG A 314 1.93 1.26 -36.09
CA ARG A 314 1.17 0.17 -35.48
C ARG A 314 0.87 -0.95 -36.47
N LYS A 315 0.43 -0.61 -37.69
CA LYS A 315 0.15 -1.61 -38.73
C LYS A 315 1.39 -2.39 -39.10
N THR A 316 2.50 -1.71 -39.36
CA THR A 316 3.77 -2.35 -39.71
C THR A 316 4.34 -3.21 -38.57
N TYR A 317 4.05 -2.85 -37.32
CA TYR A 317 4.53 -3.63 -36.16
C TYR A 317 3.73 -4.92 -35.96
N TYR A 318 2.47 -4.97 -36.41
CA TYR A 318 1.59 -6.13 -36.24
C TYR A 318 1.51 -7.04 -37.48
N GLU A 319 2.04 -6.62 -38.61
CA GLU A 319 2.30 -7.46 -39.78
C GLU A 319 3.62 -8.24 -39.64
#